data_f11ca63dd678f1a23468a22b3ad5664e
#
_entry.id   f11ca63dd678f1a23468a22b3ad5664e
#
_cell.length_a   1.000
_cell.length_b   1.000
_cell.length_c   1.000
_cell.angle_alpha   90.00
_cell.angle_beta   90.00
_cell.angle_gamma   90.00
#
_symmetry.space_group_name_H-M   'P 1'
#
loop_
_entity.id
_entity.type
_entity.pdbx_description
1 polymer ?
#
loop_
_entity_poly.entity_id
_entity_poly.type
_entity_poly.pdbx_seq_one_letter_code
_entity_poly.pdbx_strand_id
1 'polypeptide(L)'
;KINILDAPGLFDYVGGVHEAITAADSAVIVASGKSGISVGAIKAYDLACELNKAKMLIISKVDSKSADFYKVLNQAKEILGPSVTPVIVPFKDGDSIGFINVLTKQAYITKDGVSVKASIPDSENDRINEMFNALCENIAETDEENKEDFKWYYENKDNYIKERLRYEYLDNNR
;
A
#
# COMPACT_ATOMS: atom_id res chain seq x y z
N LYS A 1 -19.56 -2.15 -9.89
CA LYS A 1 -19.52 -3.56 -9.47
C LYS A 1 -18.07 -3.99 -9.41
N ILE A 2 -17.61 -4.53 -8.28
CA ILE A 2 -16.26 -5.08 -8.09
C ILE A 2 -16.39 -6.60 -8.03
N ASN A 3 -15.55 -7.32 -8.80
CA ASN A 3 -15.46 -8.78 -8.74
C ASN A 3 -14.13 -9.12 -8.02
N ILE A 4 -14.19 -10.07 -7.09
CA ILE A 4 -13.02 -10.51 -6.33
C ILE A 4 -12.78 -11.97 -6.66
N LEU A 5 -11.54 -12.29 -7.09
CA LEU A 5 -11.05 -13.64 -7.32
C LEU A 5 -10.09 -13.98 -6.17
N ASP A 6 -10.49 -14.91 -5.32
CA ASP A 6 -9.62 -15.40 -4.23
C ASP A 6 -8.87 -16.65 -4.71
N ALA A 7 -7.55 -16.56 -4.73
CA ALA A 7 -6.67 -17.67 -5.11
C ALA A 7 -5.85 -18.14 -3.91
N PRO A 8 -5.82 -19.48 -3.64
CA PRO A 8 -5.02 -20.03 -2.55
C PRO A 8 -3.54 -19.73 -2.73
N GLY A 9 -2.90 -19.13 -1.69
CA GLY A 9 -1.49 -18.72 -1.73
C GLY A 9 -0.47 -19.86 -1.50
N LEU A 10 -0.90 -21.10 -1.42
CA LEU A 10 -0.01 -22.25 -1.25
C LEU A 10 0.63 -22.64 -2.58
N PHE A 11 1.87 -23.10 -2.53
CA PHE A 11 2.68 -23.45 -3.71
C PHE A 11 2.00 -24.46 -4.64
N ASP A 12 1.24 -25.41 -4.09
CA ASP A 12 0.54 -26.44 -4.86
C ASP A 12 -0.58 -25.87 -5.76
N TYR A 13 -0.98 -24.63 -5.51
CA TYR A 13 -2.05 -23.94 -6.25
C TYR A 13 -1.55 -22.85 -7.19
N VAL A 14 -0.27 -22.90 -7.59
CA VAL A 14 0.35 -21.87 -8.46
C VAL A 14 -0.42 -21.65 -9.77
N GLY A 15 -1.04 -22.68 -10.34
CA GLY A 15 -1.88 -22.59 -11.54
C GLY A 15 -3.08 -21.68 -11.32
N GLY A 16 -3.80 -21.86 -10.20
CA GLY A 16 -4.96 -21.01 -9.85
C GLY A 16 -4.57 -19.55 -9.59
N VAL A 17 -3.38 -19.31 -9.00
CA VAL A 17 -2.84 -17.95 -8.83
C VAL A 17 -2.58 -17.31 -10.19
N HIS A 18 -1.98 -18.05 -11.13
CA HIS A 18 -1.70 -17.57 -12.48
C HIS A 18 -2.99 -17.22 -13.23
N GLU A 19 -3.99 -18.09 -13.18
CA GLU A 19 -5.29 -17.84 -13.80
C GLU A 19 -6.00 -16.62 -13.21
N ALA A 20 -6.00 -16.49 -11.88
CA ALA A 20 -6.64 -15.37 -11.18
C ALA A 20 -5.97 -14.02 -11.53
N ILE A 21 -4.65 -13.94 -11.50
CA ILE A 21 -3.92 -12.70 -11.85
C ILE A 21 -4.09 -12.37 -13.33
N THR A 22 -4.09 -13.38 -14.21
CA THR A 22 -4.31 -13.16 -15.64
C THR A 22 -5.69 -12.59 -15.93
N ALA A 23 -6.72 -13.09 -15.26
CA ALA A 23 -8.11 -12.68 -15.46
C ALA A 23 -8.47 -11.34 -14.79
N ALA A 24 -7.73 -10.95 -13.76
CA ALA A 24 -8.01 -9.73 -13.00
C ALA A 24 -7.37 -8.48 -13.63
N ASP A 25 -7.97 -7.31 -13.38
CA ASP A 25 -7.41 -6.01 -13.77
C ASP A 25 -6.27 -5.58 -12.85
N SER A 26 -6.32 -6.01 -11.59
CA SER A 26 -5.33 -5.68 -10.56
C SER A 26 -5.14 -6.84 -9.58
N ALA A 27 -3.99 -6.87 -8.89
CA ALA A 27 -3.65 -7.89 -7.91
C ALA A 27 -3.52 -7.30 -6.51
N VAL A 28 -4.15 -7.93 -5.52
CA VAL A 28 -3.94 -7.66 -4.11
C VAL A 28 -3.14 -8.81 -3.52
N ILE A 29 -1.91 -8.52 -3.12
CA ILE A 29 -0.97 -9.50 -2.54
C ILE A 29 -1.02 -9.36 -1.03
N VAL A 30 -1.26 -10.46 -0.32
CA VAL A 30 -1.40 -10.45 1.13
C VAL A 30 -0.16 -11.06 1.79
N ALA A 31 0.50 -10.27 2.61
CA ALA A 31 1.57 -10.71 3.50
C ALA A 31 1.10 -10.74 4.95
N SER A 32 1.81 -11.45 5.81
CA SER A 32 1.50 -11.53 7.23
C SER A 32 2.42 -10.63 8.04
N GLY A 33 1.86 -9.74 8.87
CA GLY A 33 2.62 -8.94 9.83
C GLY A 33 3.43 -9.78 10.83
N LYS A 34 3.07 -11.06 10.99
CA LYS A 34 3.76 -11.99 11.88
C LYS A 34 4.89 -12.74 11.20
N SER A 35 4.68 -13.27 10.00
CA SER A 35 5.64 -14.13 9.29
C SER A 35 6.36 -13.46 8.12
N GLY A 36 5.97 -12.23 7.76
CA GLY A 36 6.61 -11.49 6.68
C GLY A 36 6.12 -11.87 5.29
N ILE A 37 6.95 -11.59 4.29
CA ILE A 37 6.69 -11.86 2.87
C ILE A 37 6.99 -13.33 2.58
N SER A 38 5.99 -14.07 2.12
CA SER A 38 6.15 -15.46 1.72
C SER A 38 6.69 -15.61 0.30
N VAL A 39 7.27 -16.76 -0.02
CA VAL A 39 7.71 -17.08 -1.39
C VAL A 39 6.55 -17.01 -2.38
N GLY A 40 5.34 -17.44 -1.95
CA GLY A 40 4.13 -17.32 -2.77
C GLY A 40 3.77 -15.87 -3.08
N ALA A 41 3.92 -14.96 -2.10
CA ALA A 41 3.69 -13.53 -2.30
C ALA A 41 4.69 -12.91 -3.29
N ILE A 42 5.97 -13.31 -3.21
CA ILE A 42 7.01 -12.87 -4.16
C ILE A 42 6.64 -13.30 -5.59
N LYS A 43 6.32 -14.58 -5.78
CA LYS A 43 5.95 -15.11 -7.11
C LYS A 43 4.68 -14.47 -7.67
N ALA A 44 3.69 -14.19 -6.82
CA ALA A 44 2.48 -13.49 -7.24
C ALA A 44 2.79 -12.03 -7.65
N TYR A 45 3.70 -11.38 -6.93
CA TYR A 45 4.18 -10.04 -7.29
C TYR A 45 4.92 -10.03 -8.62
N ASP A 46 5.86 -10.96 -8.82
CA ASP A 46 6.65 -11.08 -10.06
C ASP A 46 5.72 -11.32 -11.26
N LEU A 47 4.76 -12.24 -11.12
CA LEU A 47 3.77 -12.51 -12.15
C LEU A 47 2.89 -11.28 -12.46
N ALA A 48 2.48 -10.54 -11.43
CA ALA A 48 1.73 -9.30 -11.63
C ALA A 48 2.56 -8.23 -12.35
N CYS A 49 3.89 -8.20 -12.11
CA CYS A 49 4.81 -7.34 -12.86
C CYS A 49 4.93 -7.79 -14.32
N GLU A 50 5.15 -9.09 -14.58
CA GLU A 50 5.25 -9.66 -15.93
C GLU A 50 4.00 -9.37 -16.77
N LEU A 51 2.83 -9.46 -16.15
CA LEU A 51 1.54 -9.19 -16.79
C LEU A 51 1.14 -7.70 -16.77
N ASN A 52 2.02 -6.81 -16.33
CA ASN A 52 1.80 -5.36 -16.20
C ASN A 52 0.49 -5.02 -15.45
N LYS A 53 0.20 -5.75 -14.38
CA LYS A 53 -0.99 -5.51 -13.56
C LYS A 53 -0.72 -4.46 -12.48
N ALA A 54 -1.69 -3.60 -12.21
CA ALA A 54 -1.68 -2.78 -11.01
C ALA A 54 -1.66 -3.70 -9.77
N LYS A 55 -0.88 -3.34 -8.75
CA LYS A 55 -0.68 -4.20 -7.59
C LYS A 55 -0.64 -3.44 -6.28
N MET A 56 -1.20 -4.06 -5.25
CA MET A 56 -1.21 -3.55 -3.88
C MET A 56 -0.76 -4.66 -2.93
N LEU A 57 0.11 -4.31 -1.98
CA LEU A 57 0.49 -5.20 -0.89
C LEU A 57 -0.33 -4.87 0.36
N ILE A 58 -0.98 -5.87 0.95
CA ILE A 58 -1.64 -5.76 2.25
C ILE A 58 -0.85 -6.56 3.28
N ILE A 59 -0.47 -5.90 4.37
CA ILE A 59 0.12 -6.55 5.54
C ILE A 59 -1.00 -6.82 6.55
N SER A 60 -1.40 -8.08 6.64
CA SER A 60 -2.47 -8.55 7.52
C SER A 60 -1.97 -8.95 8.91
N LYS A 61 -2.88 -9.24 9.84
CA LYS A 61 -2.56 -9.72 11.21
C LYS A 61 -1.65 -8.77 12.00
N VAL A 62 -1.80 -7.47 11.78
CA VAL A 62 -1.04 -6.43 12.49
C VAL A 62 -1.44 -6.29 13.96
N ASP A 63 -2.58 -6.83 14.33
CA ASP A 63 -3.13 -6.94 15.70
C ASP A 63 -2.47 -8.07 16.54
N SER A 64 -1.73 -8.96 15.92
CA SER A 64 -1.03 -10.03 16.63
C SER A 64 0.10 -9.47 17.51
N LYS A 65 0.27 -9.98 18.74
CA LYS A 65 1.36 -9.59 19.66
C LYS A 65 2.75 -9.75 19.08
N SER A 66 2.94 -10.66 18.13
CA SER A 66 4.22 -10.93 17.44
C SER A 66 4.33 -10.26 16.07
N ALA A 67 3.36 -9.43 15.72
CA ALA A 67 3.41 -8.69 14.45
C ALA A 67 4.32 -7.47 14.55
N ASP A 68 5.07 -7.23 13.48
CA ASP A 68 5.88 -6.03 13.29
C ASP A 68 5.67 -5.52 11.86
N PHE A 69 4.77 -4.55 11.73
CA PHE A 69 4.43 -3.95 10.44
C PHE A 69 5.66 -3.33 9.76
N TYR A 70 6.46 -2.58 10.50
CA TYR A 70 7.59 -1.85 9.92
C TYR A 70 8.72 -2.77 9.48
N LYS A 71 8.94 -3.87 10.22
CA LYS A 71 9.86 -4.92 9.79
C LYS A 71 9.42 -5.55 8.47
N VAL A 72 8.14 -5.87 8.32
CA VAL A 72 7.60 -6.45 7.08
C VAL A 72 7.60 -5.43 5.94
N LEU A 73 7.33 -4.15 6.22
CA LEU A 73 7.45 -3.08 5.23
C LEU A 73 8.88 -2.93 4.70
N ASN A 74 9.89 -2.96 5.59
CA ASN A 74 11.29 -2.91 5.19
C ASN A 74 11.68 -4.14 4.36
N GLN A 75 11.25 -5.34 4.79
CA GLN A 75 11.43 -6.56 4.00
C GLN A 75 10.78 -6.45 2.61
N ALA A 76 9.59 -5.84 2.51
CA ALA A 76 8.93 -5.59 1.24
C ALA A 76 9.76 -4.67 0.34
N LYS A 77 10.31 -3.59 0.88
CA LYS A 77 11.21 -2.68 0.13
C LYS A 77 12.47 -3.37 -0.38
N GLU A 78 13.06 -4.24 0.43
CA GLU A 78 14.26 -4.99 0.05
C GLU A 78 13.97 -6.02 -1.06
N ILE A 79 12.85 -6.71 -0.99
CA ILE A 79 12.52 -7.83 -1.90
C ILE A 79 11.79 -7.34 -3.15
N LEU A 80 10.79 -6.45 -3.00
CA LEU A 80 9.91 -6.02 -4.09
C LEU A 80 10.34 -4.69 -4.73
N GLY A 81 11.29 -4.00 -4.11
CA GLY A 81 11.88 -2.77 -4.63
C GLY A 81 11.61 -1.53 -3.78
N PRO A 82 12.44 -0.49 -3.96
CA PRO A 82 12.39 0.73 -3.15
C PRO A 82 11.12 1.57 -3.37
N SER A 83 10.41 1.39 -4.48
CA SER A 83 9.15 2.07 -4.78
C SER A 83 7.97 1.63 -3.90
N VAL A 84 8.14 0.57 -3.08
CA VAL A 84 7.13 0.15 -2.10
C VAL A 84 6.97 1.21 -1.03
N THR A 85 5.86 1.92 -1.05
CA THR A 85 5.51 2.98 -0.09
C THR A 85 4.17 2.69 0.59
N PRO A 86 4.07 2.88 1.91
CA PRO A 86 2.83 2.63 2.62
C PRO A 86 1.83 3.77 2.38
N VAL A 87 0.56 3.41 2.12
CA VAL A 87 -0.58 4.33 2.05
C VAL A 87 -1.33 4.36 3.38
N ILE A 88 -1.36 3.23 4.07
CA ILE A 88 -2.00 3.07 5.37
C ILE A 88 -1.01 2.39 6.31
N VAL A 89 -0.82 2.96 7.49
CA VAL A 89 0.07 2.41 8.52
C VAL A 89 -0.67 2.23 9.84
N PRO A 90 -0.39 1.16 10.61
CA PRO A 90 -0.96 0.97 11.94
C PRO A 90 -0.25 1.86 12.97
N PHE A 91 -1.00 2.26 13.99
CA PHE A 91 -0.44 2.86 15.21
C PHE A 91 -1.14 2.28 16.45
N LYS A 92 -0.52 2.41 17.61
CA LYS A 92 -1.10 1.99 18.88
C LYS A 92 -1.86 3.11 19.54
N ASP A 93 -3.08 2.83 20.01
CA ASP A 93 -3.90 3.70 20.83
C ASP A 93 -4.31 2.91 22.10
N GLY A 94 -3.49 2.98 23.14
CA GLY A 94 -3.61 2.11 24.31
C GLY A 94 -3.46 0.65 23.94
N ASP A 95 -4.50 -0.16 24.23
CA ASP A 95 -4.58 -1.58 23.88
C ASP A 95 -5.15 -1.83 22.47
N SER A 96 -5.60 -0.79 21.78
CA SER A 96 -6.20 -0.87 20.45
C SER A 96 -5.18 -0.54 19.37
N ILE A 97 -5.49 -0.98 18.15
CA ILE A 97 -4.75 -0.61 16.95
C ILE A 97 -5.61 0.34 16.12
N GLY A 98 -5.05 1.51 15.84
CA GLY A 98 -5.58 2.43 14.87
C GLY A 98 -4.80 2.38 13.56
N PHE A 99 -5.29 3.11 12.56
CA PHE A 99 -4.66 3.22 11.24
C PHE A 99 -4.58 4.69 10.84
N ILE A 100 -3.44 5.06 10.27
CA ILE A 100 -3.20 6.39 9.72
C ILE A 100 -3.16 6.26 8.20
N ASN A 101 -3.99 7.04 7.52
CA ASN A 101 -3.89 7.22 6.08
C ASN A 101 -2.81 8.27 5.80
N VAL A 102 -1.73 7.86 5.16
CA VAL A 102 -0.56 8.69 4.88
C VAL A 102 -0.89 9.81 3.90
N LEU A 103 -1.75 9.54 2.89
CA LEU A 103 -2.15 10.52 1.88
C LEU A 103 -2.99 11.67 2.45
N THR A 104 -3.97 11.31 3.28
CA THR A 104 -4.90 12.31 3.83
C THR A 104 -4.45 12.85 5.18
N LYS A 105 -3.42 12.25 5.78
CA LYS A 105 -2.94 12.53 7.14
C LYS A 105 -4.09 12.48 8.15
N GLN A 106 -4.91 11.44 8.06
CA GLN A 106 -6.03 11.20 8.96
C GLN A 106 -5.86 9.87 9.68
N ALA A 107 -6.08 9.88 10.99
CA ALA A 107 -6.06 8.68 11.80
C ALA A 107 -7.49 8.19 12.09
N TYR A 108 -7.61 6.87 12.23
CA TYR A 108 -8.85 6.18 12.56
C TYR A 108 -8.59 5.08 13.57
N ILE A 109 -9.49 4.91 14.51
CA ILE A 109 -9.53 3.79 15.45
C ILE A 109 -10.88 3.10 15.33
N THR A 110 -10.92 1.80 15.65
CA THR A 110 -12.17 1.06 15.70
C THR A 110 -12.69 1.02 17.13
N LYS A 111 -13.89 1.58 17.35
CA LYS A 111 -14.64 1.49 18.62
C LYS A 111 -15.97 0.82 18.33
N ASP A 112 -16.28 -0.25 19.05
CA ASP A 112 -17.54 -1.00 18.91
C ASP A 112 -17.86 -1.42 17.46
N GLY A 113 -16.83 -1.78 16.69
CA GLY A 113 -16.97 -2.18 15.29
C GLY A 113 -17.14 -1.02 14.30
N VAL A 114 -17.09 0.24 14.76
CA VAL A 114 -17.19 1.43 13.92
C VAL A 114 -15.86 2.16 13.88
N SER A 115 -15.44 2.55 12.67
CA SER A 115 -14.26 3.39 12.49
C SER A 115 -14.58 4.85 12.84
N VAL A 116 -13.88 5.40 13.81
CA VAL A 116 -13.99 6.80 14.22
C VAL A 116 -12.67 7.54 13.98
N LYS A 117 -12.75 8.82 13.65
CA LYS A 117 -11.56 9.65 13.49
C LYS A 117 -10.85 9.80 14.83
N ALA A 118 -9.53 9.77 14.79
CA ALA A 118 -8.63 9.97 15.91
C ALA A 118 -7.57 11.03 15.57
N SER A 119 -6.89 11.55 16.58
CA SER A 119 -5.71 12.38 16.38
C SER A 119 -4.50 11.50 16.06
N ILE A 120 -3.62 11.95 15.17
CA ILE A 120 -2.34 11.31 14.97
C ILE A 120 -1.50 11.55 16.23
N PRO A 121 -0.92 10.51 16.85
CA PRO A 121 0.00 10.70 17.98
C PRO A 121 1.21 11.55 17.56
N ASP A 122 1.65 12.46 18.43
CA ASP A 122 2.80 13.34 18.14
C ASP A 122 4.04 12.56 17.76
N SER A 123 4.26 11.39 18.36
CA SER A 123 5.38 10.48 18.05
C SER A 123 5.36 9.93 16.61
N GLU A 124 4.24 9.95 15.92
CA GLU A 124 4.10 9.44 14.57
C GLU A 124 4.19 10.55 13.50
N ASN A 125 4.05 11.82 13.87
CA ASN A 125 3.98 12.93 12.92
C ASN A 125 5.18 13.00 11.99
N ASP A 126 6.41 12.89 12.50
CA ASP A 126 7.62 12.97 11.68
C ASP A 126 7.70 11.79 10.71
N ARG A 127 7.43 10.58 11.20
CA ARG A 127 7.41 9.35 10.39
C ARG A 127 6.35 9.42 9.27
N ILE A 128 5.16 9.92 9.58
CA ILE A 128 4.09 10.08 8.58
C ILE A 128 4.48 11.11 7.52
N ASN A 129 5.13 12.21 7.91
CA ASN A 129 5.62 13.19 6.95
C ASN A 129 6.73 12.64 6.04
N GLU A 130 7.66 11.85 6.59
CA GLU A 130 8.68 11.17 5.78
C GLU A 130 8.05 10.19 4.78
N MET A 131 7.09 9.38 5.23
CA MET A 131 6.38 8.44 4.36
C MET A 131 5.56 9.15 3.27
N PHE A 132 4.91 10.26 3.63
CA PHE A 132 4.19 11.08 2.67
C PHE A 132 5.12 11.66 1.61
N ASN A 133 6.28 12.17 2.00
CA ASN A 133 7.27 12.68 1.05
C ASN A 133 7.79 11.57 0.11
N ALA A 134 8.15 10.41 0.66
CA ALA A 134 8.58 9.27 -0.15
C ALA A 134 7.49 8.78 -1.12
N LEU A 135 6.23 8.78 -0.68
CA LEU A 135 5.10 8.44 -1.55
C LEU A 135 4.94 9.47 -2.68
N CYS A 136 5.09 10.75 -2.38
CA CYS A 136 5.06 11.82 -3.37
C CYS A 136 6.19 11.68 -4.40
N GLU A 137 7.40 11.39 -3.95
CA GLU A 137 8.58 11.18 -4.81
C GLU A 137 8.34 9.98 -5.75
N ASN A 138 7.89 8.85 -5.23
CA ASN A 138 7.60 7.67 -6.04
C ASN A 138 6.49 7.90 -7.08
N ILE A 139 5.46 8.69 -6.74
CA ILE A 139 4.41 9.06 -7.69
C ILE A 139 4.97 9.97 -8.78
N ALA A 140 5.80 10.94 -8.42
CA ALA A 140 6.41 11.86 -9.38
C ALA A 140 7.37 11.14 -10.35
N GLU A 141 8.10 10.12 -9.88
CA GLU A 141 8.98 9.31 -10.73
C GLU A 141 8.23 8.52 -11.82
N THR A 142 6.94 8.24 -11.64
CA THR A 142 6.13 7.56 -12.66
C THR A 142 5.66 8.46 -13.79
N ASP A 143 5.85 9.78 -13.67
CA ASP A 143 5.40 10.77 -14.63
C ASP A 143 6.60 11.35 -15.43
N GLU A 144 6.80 10.86 -16.64
CA GLU A 144 7.92 11.28 -17.50
C GLU A 144 7.79 12.74 -18.00
N GLU A 145 6.56 13.27 -18.13
CA GLU A 145 6.32 14.63 -18.58
C GLU A 145 6.65 15.67 -17.51
N ASN A 146 6.56 15.32 -16.23
CA ASN A 146 6.77 16.25 -15.12
C ASN A 146 8.14 16.14 -14.43
N LYS A 147 9.07 15.35 -14.96
CA LYS A 147 10.45 15.26 -14.40
C LYS A 147 11.17 16.63 -14.39
N GLU A 148 10.82 17.53 -15.29
CA GLU A 148 11.42 18.87 -15.38
C GLU A 148 10.82 19.88 -14.38
N ASP A 149 9.63 19.59 -13.82
CA ASP A 149 8.93 20.50 -12.91
C ASP A 149 9.01 20.09 -11.44
N PHE A 150 10.14 19.52 -11.04
CA PHE A 150 10.42 19.09 -9.67
C PHE A 150 10.18 20.20 -8.63
N LYS A 151 10.45 21.46 -8.99
CA LYS A 151 10.24 22.62 -8.14
C LYS A 151 8.76 22.90 -7.91
N TRP A 152 7.96 22.87 -8.99
CA TRP A 152 6.50 23.03 -8.91
C TRP A 152 5.87 21.90 -8.09
N TYR A 153 6.37 20.66 -8.25
CA TYR A 153 5.93 19.51 -7.51
C TYR A 153 6.15 19.67 -5.99
N TYR A 154 7.33 20.10 -5.54
CA TYR A 154 7.60 20.29 -4.10
C TYR A 154 6.77 21.42 -3.48
N GLU A 155 6.47 22.46 -4.25
CA GLU A 155 5.65 23.57 -3.81
C GLU A 155 4.14 23.25 -3.79
N ASN A 156 3.69 22.31 -4.64
CA ASN A 156 2.27 21.99 -4.85
C ASN A 156 1.94 20.49 -4.65
N LYS A 157 2.77 19.74 -3.97
CA LYS A 157 2.66 18.28 -3.85
C LYS A 157 1.30 17.77 -3.36
N ASP A 158 0.63 18.48 -2.46
CA ASP A 158 -0.69 18.11 -1.95
C ASP A 158 -1.78 18.19 -3.04
N ASN A 159 -1.68 19.15 -3.94
CA ASN A 159 -2.60 19.30 -5.07
C ASN A 159 -2.27 18.33 -6.20
N TYR A 160 -0.99 18.15 -6.50
CA TYR A 160 -0.50 17.23 -7.53
C TYR A 160 -0.97 15.79 -7.27
N ILE A 161 -0.83 15.29 -6.04
CA ILE A 161 -1.27 13.93 -5.69
C ILE A 161 -2.78 13.77 -5.85
N LYS A 162 -3.57 14.76 -5.39
CA LYS A 162 -5.03 14.73 -5.53
C LYS A 162 -5.46 14.72 -6.99
N GLU A 163 -4.80 15.50 -7.83
CA GLU A 163 -5.07 15.54 -9.27
C GLU A 163 -4.65 14.23 -9.94
N ARG A 164 -3.43 13.71 -9.66
CA ARG A 164 -2.94 12.46 -10.24
C ARG A 164 -3.82 11.27 -9.90
N LEU A 165 -4.17 11.09 -8.64
CA LEU A 165 -5.10 10.03 -8.22
C LEU A 165 -6.48 10.20 -8.87
N ARG A 166 -6.92 11.43 -9.12
CA ARG A 166 -8.17 11.71 -9.84
C ARG A 166 -8.07 11.33 -11.31
N TYR A 167 -6.96 11.62 -11.99
CA TYR A 167 -6.74 11.24 -13.38
C TYR A 167 -6.64 9.73 -13.55
N GLU A 168 -5.86 9.04 -12.75
CA GLU A 168 -5.76 7.58 -12.79
C GLU A 168 -7.11 6.89 -12.54
N TYR A 169 -7.92 7.44 -11.62
CA TYR A 169 -9.26 6.93 -11.37
C TYR A 169 -10.22 7.18 -12.55
N LEU A 170 -10.07 8.28 -13.26
CA LEU A 170 -10.94 8.65 -14.40
C LEU A 170 -10.51 7.96 -15.70
N ASP A 171 -9.21 7.78 -15.96
CA ASP A 171 -8.71 7.12 -17.18
C ASP A 171 -8.92 5.61 -17.14
N ASN A 172 -8.83 4.97 -15.98
CA ASN A 172 -9.11 3.55 -15.82
C ASN A 172 -10.61 3.20 -15.79
N ASN A 173 -11.50 4.20 -15.87
CA ASN A 173 -12.97 4.01 -15.92
C ASN A 173 -13.58 4.44 -17.26
N ARG A 174 -12.79 4.59 -18.30
CA ARG A 174 -13.23 4.68 -19.72
C ARG A 174 -12.94 3.35 -20.44
#